data_f267bdd9f79e316ca6e4eb571c993ea0
#
_entry.id   f267bdd9f79e316ca6e4eb571c993ea0
#
_cell.length_a   1.000
_cell.length_b   1.000
_cell.length_c   1.000
_cell.angle_alpha   90.00
_cell.angle_beta   90.00
_cell.angle_gamma   90.00
#
_symmetry.space_group_name_H-M   'P 1'
#
loop_
_entity.id
_entity.type
_entity.pdbx_description
1 polymer ?
#
loop_
_entity_poly.entity_id
_entity_poly.type
_entity_poly.pdbx_seq_one_letter_code
_entity_poly.pdbx_strand_id
1 'polypeptide(L)'
;MQKVTIIGGGLAGMTAALRLLERGFRVSIYESATRLGGKAGANKNGDEFNDHGYHIFPEWYVNTWQLVDELGIRNNFIDLEDISELRAGKFPSFATLRSITSLKYAWRNLTSGFMPIPDMFLFFYAVLDIASQPYRLRLPLDHTSVAGFLNSRFYATRGLEQRLEEVILKAITVPSYDVSAMTVRKVMRFWIKYPSPFVRIVRGSLQTYFIEPFQHKLQELGCEIHFSKRLVRLQTKDSRITQLQFMDQTTQKLELTESDIVILAIPPEQVVKLLDDELYAAAPDLSKILYLQSQPMVALDIYLTRKIKELPQEHVNLAGTKLGLSFIDVSGTWQGHDTTTLNVIASDFNSVRTLSDQKAVDLLIEELRRYVPFEKAEISKYVFQPHREEPLFLNTDGAWHFRPKTSTELSNLYLAGDYCRSYVDLTCMEAAVSSGLIAAEAVRLAAGDSRPVENKKPDEPAQWLLILAKFILIPIAALAVLIIRLRGRNSPPHALSRFDG
;
A
#
# COMPACT_ATOMS: atom_id res chain seq x y z
N MET A 1 29.72 19.37 11.20
CA MET A 1 28.54 18.48 11.22
C MET A 1 27.64 18.97 10.09
N GLN A 2 27.39 18.12 9.08
CA GLN A 2 26.61 18.53 7.90
C GLN A 2 25.14 18.64 8.25
N LYS A 3 24.48 19.65 7.67
CA LYS A 3 23.06 19.91 7.80
C LYS A 3 22.29 19.14 6.72
N VAL A 4 21.35 18.31 7.13
CA VAL A 4 20.44 17.58 6.22
C VAL A 4 19.02 18.13 6.40
N THR A 5 18.45 18.61 5.31
CA THR A 5 17.06 19.05 5.27
C THR A 5 16.22 18.00 4.56
N ILE A 6 15.25 17.44 5.26
CA ILE A 6 14.31 16.44 4.75
C ILE A 6 12.97 17.13 4.50
N ILE A 7 12.46 17.00 3.28
CA ILE A 7 11.18 17.56 2.87
C ILE A 7 10.16 16.43 2.85
N GLY A 8 9.18 16.50 3.75
CA GLY A 8 8.15 15.48 3.93
C GLY A 8 8.43 14.59 5.16
N GLY A 9 7.49 14.63 6.09
CA GLY A 9 7.49 13.88 7.34
C GLY A 9 6.72 12.56 7.28
N GLY A 10 6.61 11.93 6.09
CA GLY A 10 6.11 10.57 5.94
C GLY A 10 7.13 9.52 6.40
N LEU A 11 6.75 8.22 6.37
CA LEU A 11 7.62 7.14 6.86
C LEU A 11 9.01 7.12 6.20
N ALA A 12 9.11 7.47 4.91
CA ALA A 12 10.39 7.54 4.22
C ALA A 12 11.30 8.64 4.81
N GLY A 13 10.77 9.85 5.00
CA GLY A 13 11.50 10.98 5.59
C GLY A 13 11.88 10.74 7.05
N MET A 14 10.93 10.24 7.86
CA MET A 14 11.18 9.90 9.27
C MET A 14 12.26 8.81 9.42
N THR A 15 12.24 7.79 8.56
CA THR A 15 13.25 6.72 8.56
C THR A 15 14.62 7.23 8.16
N ALA A 16 14.70 8.07 7.13
CA ALA A 16 15.96 8.69 6.73
C ALA A 16 16.52 9.58 7.86
N ALA A 17 15.64 10.38 8.50
CA ALA A 17 15.99 11.23 9.64
C ALA A 17 16.59 10.41 10.78
N LEU A 18 15.93 9.33 11.20
CA LEU A 18 16.39 8.47 12.28
C LEU A 18 17.83 7.97 12.01
N ARG A 19 18.07 7.39 10.84
CA ARG A 19 19.36 6.80 10.51
C ARG A 19 20.48 7.84 10.39
N LEU A 20 20.17 9.05 9.96
CA LEU A 20 21.15 10.14 9.86
C LEU A 20 21.44 10.76 11.24
N LEU A 21 20.45 10.95 12.10
CA LEU A 21 20.64 11.40 13.49
C LEU A 21 21.55 10.46 14.29
N GLU A 22 21.32 9.14 14.18
CA GLU A 22 22.20 8.11 14.80
C GLU A 22 23.65 8.20 14.36
N ARG A 23 23.91 8.82 13.21
CA ARG A 23 25.25 9.02 12.63
C ARG A 23 25.81 10.41 12.90
N GLY A 24 25.08 11.23 13.67
CA GLY A 24 25.53 12.53 14.10
C GLY A 24 25.34 13.66 13.08
N PHE A 25 24.48 13.46 12.06
CA PHE A 25 24.07 14.58 11.21
C PHE A 25 23.12 15.50 11.96
N ARG A 26 23.12 16.80 11.60
CA ARG A 26 22.07 17.73 12.05
C ARG A 26 20.90 17.59 11.08
N VAL A 27 19.77 17.11 11.54
CA VAL A 27 18.61 16.83 10.69
C VAL A 27 17.44 17.75 11.04
N SER A 28 16.84 18.35 10.00
CA SER A 28 15.61 19.11 10.09
C SER A 28 14.57 18.52 9.12
N ILE A 29 13.36 18.24 9.60
CA ILE A 29 12.22 17.82 8.76
C ILE A 29 11.30 19.02 8.55
N TYR A 30 10.95 19.29 7.29
CA TYR A 30 9.94 20.27 6.88
C TYR A 30 8.72 19.53 6.37
N GLU A 31 7.59 19.70 7.04
CA GLU A 31 6.33 19.03 6.74
C GLU A 31 5.24 20.06 6.42
N SER A 32 4.51 19.83 5.34
CA SER A 32 3.43 20.73 4.90
C SER A 32 2.19 20.63 5.79
N ALA A 33 1.92 19.45 6.37
CA ALA A 33 0.83 19.25 7.33
C ALA A 33 1.22 19.75 8.74
N THR A 34 0.24 19.68 9.65
CA THR A 34 0.43 19.97 11.09
C THR A 34 0.89 18.76 11.89
N ARG A 35 1.15 17.63 11.24
CA ARG A 35 1.54 16.35 11.82
C ARG A 35 2.54 15.61 10.92
N LEU A 36 3.29 14.68 11.51
CA LEU A 36 4.06 13.68 10.76
C LEU A 36 3.19 12.48 10.36
N GLY A 37 3.78 11.57 9.59
CA GLY A 37 3.21 10.30 9.18
C GLY A 37 2.83 10.25 7.69
N GLY A 38 2.57 11.39 7.05
CA GLY A 38 2.10 11.42 5.66
C GLY A 38 0.85 10.55 5.48
N LYS A 39 0.86 9.64 4.49
CA LYS A 39 -0.24 8.69 4.20
C LYS A 39 -0.44 7.62 5.30
N ALA A 40 0.54 7.41 6.18
CA ALA A 40 0.40 6.53 7.35
C ALA A 40 -0.06 7.29 8.60
N GLY A 41 -0.21 8.61 8.54
CA GLY A 41 -0.72 9.41 9.64
C GLY A 41 -2.23 9.56 9.60
N ALA A 42 -2.83 10.01 10.72
CA ALA A 42 -4.25 10.27 10.83
C ALA A 42 -4.55 11.75 11.08
N ASN A 43 -5.65 12.23 10.53
CA ASN A 43 -6.12 13.59 10.80
C ASN A 43 -6.88 13.62 12.12
N LYS A 44 -6.60 14.64 12.97
CA LYS A 44 -7.33 14.84 14.21
C LYS A 44 -8.69 15.45 13.92
N ASN A 45 -9.75 14.84 14.51
CA ASN A 45 -11.11 15.36 14.45
C ASN A 45 -11.72 15.34 15.86
N GLY A 46 -11.71 16.48 16.54
CA GLY A 46 -12.00 16.55 17.97
C GLY A 46 -10.94 15.81 18.79
N ASP A 47 -11.36 14.84 19.60
CA ASP A 47 -10.48 13.99 20.41
C ASP A 47 -10.10 12.68 19.70
N GLU A 48 -10.66 12.40 18.53
CA GLU A 48 -10.41 11.18 17.75
C GLU A 48 -9.46 11.44 16.59
N PHE A 49 -8.72 10.40 16.19
CA PHE A 49 -7.96 10.37 14.95
C PHE A 49 -8.72 9.58 13.88
N ASN A 50 -8.85 10.15 12.70
CA ASN A 50 -9.38 9.47 11.53
C ASN A 50 -8.20 9.02 10.67
N ASP A 51 -7.91 7.72 10.69
CA ASP A 51 -6.85 7.14 9.89
C ASP A 51 -7.15 7.24 8.40
N HIS A 52 -6.11 7.27 7.59
CA HIS A 52 -6.17 7.30 6.11
C HIS A 52 -6.79 6.02 5.48
N GLY A 53 -7.47 5.24 6.28
CA GLY A 53 -7.93 3.88 6.06
C GLY A 53 -7.14 2.92 6.94
N TYR A 54 -7.65 1.71 7.15
CA TYR A 54 -6.88 0.73 7.91
C TYR A 54 -5.62 0.32 7.15
N HIS A 55 -4.54 0.12 7.90
CA HIS A 55 -3.27 -0.32 7.35
C HIS A 55 -2.98 -1.74 7.86
N ILE A 56 -2.56 -2.60 6.93
CA ILE A 56 -2.13 -3.95 7.23
C ILE A 56 -0.61 -4.05 7.21
N PHE A 57 -0.05 -4.87 8.08
CA PHE A 57 1.38 -5.08 8.24
C PHE A 57 1.70 -6.58 8.03
N PRO A 58 2.01 -6.99 6.79
CA PRO A 58 2.47 -8.35 6.51
C PRO A 58 3.79 -8.67 7.20
N GLU A 59 4.06 -9.95 7.46
CA GLU A 59 5.32 -10.39 8.08
C GLU A 59 6.57 -10.06 7.23
N TRP A 60 6.43 -9.96 5.92
CA TRP A 60 7.51 -9.58 5.01
C TRP A 60 7.88 -8.09 5.03
N TYR A 61 7.27 -7.26 5.85
CA TYR A 61 7.67 -5.87 6.13
C TYR A 61 8.90 -5.84 7.05
N VAL A 62 10.00 -6.47 6.62
CA VAL A 62 11.17 -6.78 7.47
C VAL A 62 11.85 -5.53 8.06
N ASN A 63 11.93 -4.44 7.31
CA ASN A 63 12.51 -3.18 7.80
C ASN A 63 11.52 -2.41 8.68
N THR A 64 10.24 -2.44 8.36
CA THR A 64 9.19 -1.85 9.20
C THR A 64 9.10 -2.57 10.53
N TRP A 65 9.18 -3.91 10.56
CA TRP A 65 9.19 -4.68 11.82
C TRP A 65 10.44 -4.41 12.63
N GLN A 66 11.61 -4.27 12.00
CA GLN A 66 12.81 -3.84 12.72
C GLN A 66 12.63 -2.47 13.36
N LEU A 67 12.04 -1.50 12.64
CA LEU A 67 11.73 -0.17 13.17
C LEU A 67 10.73 -0.25 14.34
N VAL A 68 9.67 -1.06 14.24
CA VAL A 68 8.69 -1.31 15.30
C VAL A 68 9.37 -1.85 16.58
N ASP A 69 10.33 -2.77 16.42
CA ASP A 69 11.09 -3.33 17.55
C ASP A 69 12.03 -2.30 18.18
N GLU A 70 12.72 -1.51 17.36
CA GLU A 70 13.59 -0.42 17.82
C GLU A 70 12.82 0.68 18.58
N LEU A 71 11.59 0.94 18.19
CA LEU A 71 10.69 1.86 18.88
C LEU A 71 10.03 1.25 20.13
N GLY A 72 10.15 -0.06 20.35
CA GLY A 72 9.57 -0.76 21.50
C GLY A 72 8.04 -0.88 21.44
N ILE A 73 7.43 -0.77 20.27
CA ILE A 73 5.96 -0.70 20.10
C ILE A 73 5.33 -1.96 19.52
N ARG A 74 6.04 -3.08 19.52
CA ARG A 74 5.53 -4.36 18.97
C ARG A 74 4.18 -4.76 19.60
N ASN A 75 3.97 -4.49 20.88
CA ASN A 75 2.74 -4.81 21.59
C ASN A 75 1.51 -3.99 21.14
N ASN A 76 1.72 -2.96 20.33
CA ASN A 76 0.64 -2.18 19.74
C ASN A 76 -0.01 -2.90 18.56
N PHE A 77 0.51 -4.05 18.13
CA PHE A 77 0.02 -4.79 16.96
C PHE A 77 -0.71 -6.08 17.37
N ILE A 78 -1.69 -6.45 16.55
CA ILE A 78 -2.51 -7.66 16.70
C ILE A 78 -2.32 -8.55 15.48
N ASP A 79 -2.06 -9.83 15.70
CA ASP A 79 -1.98 -10.83 14.65
C ASP A 79 -3.38 -11.21 14.16
N LEU A 80 -3.59 -11.13 12.85
CA LEU A 80 -4.77 -11.64 12.16
C LEU A 80 -4.35 -12.84 11.30
N GLU A 81 -4.80 -14.01 11.70
CA GLU A 81 -4.43 -15.28 11.06
C GLU A 81 -5.30 -15.59 9.83
N ASP A 82 -6.48 -15.03 9.79
CA ASP A 82 -7.50 -15.31 8.80
C ASP A 82 -7.86 -14.03 8.00
N ILE A 83 -8.35 -14.24 6.80
CA ILE A 83 -9.05 -13.23 5.99
C ILE A 83 -10.41 -13.78 5.62
N SER A 84 -11.46 -12.98 5.78
CA SER A 84 -12.83 -13.38 5.49
C SER A 84 -13.35 -12.73 4.21
N GLU A 85 -14.28 -13.40 3.57
CA GLU A 85 -15.06 -12.89 2.47
C GLU A 85 -16.54 -13.01 2.75
N LEU A 86 -17.29 -11.97 2.43
CA LEU A 86 -18.74 -11.94 2.53
C LEU A 86 -19.35 -11.68 1.15
N ARG A 87 -20.39 -12.45 0.81
CA ARG A 87 -21.20 -12.24 -0.40
C ARG A 87 -22.48 -11.52 -0.06
N ALA A 88 -23.00 -10.74 -0.99
CA ALA A 88 -24.27 -10.03 -0.83
C ALA A 88 -25.40 -10.98 -0.39
N GLY A 89 -26.16 -10.59 0.63
CA GLY A 89 -27.28 -11.35 1.18
C GLY A 89 -26.91 -12.66 1.88
N LYS A 90 -25.62 -12.90 2.21
CA LYS A 90 -25.15 -14.11 2.87
C LYS A 90 -24.71 -13.92 4.34
N PHE A 91 -24.87 -12.70 4.88
CA PHE A 91 -24.56 -12.44 6.28
C PHE A 91 -25.39 -13.37 7.21
N PRO A 92 -24.81 -13.97 8.25
CA PRO A 92 -23.41 -13.90 8.70
C PRO A 92 -22.51 -15.05 8.20
N SER A 93 -22.76 -15.60 7.01
CA SER A 93 -21.99 -16.73 6.46
C SER A 93 -20.73 -16.21 5.75
N PHE A 94 -19.60 -16.19 6.44
CA PHE A 94 -18.31 -15.80 5.92
C PHE A 94 -17.55 -17.01 5.36
N ALA A 95 -16.92 -16.83 4.20
CA ALA A 95 -15.90 -17.75 3.70
C ALA A 95 -14.52 -17.29 4.18
N THR A 96 -13.80 -18.12 4.92
CA THR A 96 -12.56 -17.72 5.59
C THR A 96 -11.36 -18.47 5.02
N LEU A 97 -10.30 -17.75 4.68
CA LEU A 97 -9.00 -18.28 4.28
C LEU A 97 -7.98 -18.03 5.37
N ARG A 98 -7.11 -19.01 5.59
CA ARG A 98 -5.96 -18.93 6.51
C ARG A 98 -4.66 -19.11 5.75
N SER A 99 -3.59 -18.54 6.25
CA SER A 99 -2.24 -18.78 5.75
C SER A 99 -1.92 -20.27 5.66
N ILE A 100 -1.37 -20.68 4.49
CA ILE A 100 -1.05 -22.10 4.24
C ILE A 100 0.30 -22.44 4.90
N THR A 101 0.25 -22.75 6.18
CA THR A 101 1.40 -23.23 6.96
C THR A 101 1.43 -24.76 7.12
N SER A 102 0.37 -25.45 6.70
CA SER A 102 0.25 -26.90 6.78
C SER A 102 -0.73 -27.45 5.75
N LEU A 103 -0.67 -28.74 5.45
CA LEU A 103 -1.64 -29.44 4.59
C LEU A 103 -3.08 -29.33 5.13
N LYS A 104 -3.26 -29.28 6.45
CA LYS A 104 -4.57 -29.06 7.08
C LYS A 104 -5.18 -27.72 6.64
N TYR A 105 -4.41 -26.64 6.66
CA TYR A 105 -4.89 -25.31 6.24
C TYR A 105 -5.07 -25.22 4.72
N ALA A 106 -4.24 -25.89 3.94
CA ALA A 106 -4.46 -26.00 2.49
C ALA A 106 -5.81 -26.66 2.19
N TRP A 107 -6.13 -27.78 2.86
CA TRP A 107 -7.42 -28.47 2.73
C TRP A 107 -8.59 -27.61 3.21
N ARG A 108 -8.46 -26.98 4.39
CA ARG A 108 -9.47 -26.04 4.92
C ARG A 108 -9.78 -24.93 3.91
N ASN A 109 -8.77 -24.33 3.30
CA ASN A 109 -8.96 -23.27 2.32
C ASN A 109 -9.69 -23.79 1.07
N LEU A 110 -9.33 -24.97 0.56
CA LEU A 110 -10.02 -25.58 -0.57
C LEU A 110 -11.51 -25.84 -0.31
N THR A 111 -11.89 -26.10 0.93
CA THR A 111 -13.27 -26.42 1.34
C THR A 111 -13.99 -25.24 2.01
N SER A 112 -13.38 -24.07 2.07
CA SER A 112 -13.89 -22.88 2.78
C SER A 112 -15.18 -22.28 2.19
N GLY A 113 -15.56 -22.66 0.96
CA GLY A 113 -16.66 -22.03 0.24
C GLY A 113 -16.30 -20.69 -0.41
N PHE A 114 -15.05 -20.25 -0.30
CA PHE A 114 -14.54 -19.03 -0.93
C PHE A 114 -14.73 -19.06 -2.46
N MET A 115 -14.47 -20.21 -3.08
CA MET A 115 -14.79 -20.51 -4.48
C MET A 115 -14.92 -22.04 -4.68
N PRO A 116 -15.48 -22.49 -5.82
CA PRO A 116 -15.47 -23.92 -6.13
C PRO A 116 -14.07 -24.51 -6.12
N ILE A 117 -13.92 -25.77 -5.70
CA ILE A 117 -12.60 -26.43 -5.53
C ILE A 117 -11.71 -26.32 -6.78
N PRO A 118 -12.19 -26.61 -8.02
CA PRO A 118 -11.35 -26.46 -9.22
C PRO A 118 -10.87 -25.02 -9.44
N ASP A 119 -11.72 -24.03 -9.20
CA ASP A 119 -11.38 -22.61 -9.34
C ASP A 119 -10.37 -22.17 -8.28
N MET A 120 -10.52 -22.63 -7.02
CA MET A 120 -9.57 -22.40 -5.93
C MET A 120 -8.20 -22.97 -6.27
N PHE A 121 -8.17 -24.17 -6.82
CA PHE A 121 -6.92 -24.78 -7.26
C PHE A 121 -6.26 -23.97 -8.36
N LEU A 122 -7.01 -23.53 -9.37
CA LEU A 122 -6.47 -22.67 -10.44
C LEU A 122 -5.99 -21.32 -9.92
N PHE A 123 -6.65 -20.75 -8.93
CA PHE A 123 -6.20 -19.53 -8.28
C PHE A 123 -4.81 -19.70 -7.65
N PHE A 124 -4.61 -20.73 -6.83
CA PHE A 124 -3.30 -21.02 -6.26
C PHE A 124 -2.25 -21.40 -7.31
N TYR A 125 -2.66 -22.12 -8.36
CA TYR A 125 -1.78 -22.44 -9.47
C TYR A 125 -1.34 -21.19 -10.24
N ALA A 126 -2.23 -20.24 -10.47
CA ALA A 126 -1.90 -18.95 -11.11
C ALA A 126 -0.90 -18.14 -10.26
N VAL A 127 -1.11 -18.09 -8.94
CA VAL A 127 -0.15 -17.47 -7.99
C VAL A 127 1.22 -18.15 -8.06
N LEU A 128 1.24 -19.48 -8.11
CA LEU A 128 2.47 -20.26 -8.24
C LEU A 128 3.14 -20.02 -9.61
N ASP A 129 2.37 -19.97 -10.69
CA ASP A 129 2.92 -19.74 -12.02
C ASP A 129 3.59 -18.37 -12.12
N ILE A 130 2.92 -17.29 -11.70
CA ILE A 130 3.51 -15.96 -11.72
C ILE A 130 4.73 -15.86 -10.78
N ALA A 131 4.66 -16.43 -9.57
CA ALA A 131 5.76 -16.45 -8.62
C ALA A 131 6.97 -17.26 -9.14
N SER A 132 6.75 -18.30 -9.95
CA SER A 132 7.79 -19.15 -10.52
C SER A 132 8.54 -18.52 -11.69
N GLN A 133 8.10 -17.37 -12.23
CA GLN A 133 8.78 -16.73 -13.36
C GLN A 133 10.21 -16.32 -12.99
N PRO A 134 11.22 -16.61 -13.81
CA PRO A 134 12.61 -16.32 -13.49
C PRO A 134 12.89 -14.81 -13.51
N TYR A 135 13.82 -14.35 -12.64
CA TYR A 135 14.16 -12.94 -12.53
C TYR A 135 14.67 -12.30 -13.82
N ARG A 136 15.32 -13.08 -14.70
CA ARG A 136 15.74 -12.62 -16.04
C ARG A 136 14.60 -12.07 -16.90
N LEU A 137 13.36 -12.44 -16.59
CA LEU A 137 12.16 -11.93 -17.25
C LEU A 137 11.58 -10.68 -16.56
N ARG A 138 12.34 -10.02 -15.68
CA ARG A 138 11.87 -8.85 -14.94
C ARG A 138 11.31 -7.78 -15.87
N LEU A 139 12.07 -7.34 -16.87
CA LEU A 139 11.63 -6.26 -17.76
C LEU A 139 10.41 -6.68 -18.60
N PRO A 140 10.40 -7.84 -19.28
CA PRO A 140 9.18 -8.30 -19.95
C PRO A 140 7.97 -8.42 -19.05
N LEU A 141 8.13 -8.89 -17.81
CA LEU A 141 7.03 -8.99 -16.85
C LEU A 141 6.56 -7.61 -16.33
N ASP A 142 7.47 -6.64 -16.22
CA ASP A 142 7.10 -5.28 -15.87
C ASP A 142 6.24 -4.61 -16.94
N HIS A 143 6.55 -4.85 -18.22
CA HIS A 143 5.77 -4.37 -19.36
C HIS A 143 4.56 -5.27 -19.72
N THR A 144 4.17 -6.15 -18.84
CA THR A 144 3.03 -7.05 -19.01
C THR A 144 2.11 -6.91 -17.80
N SER A 145 0.85 -6.60 -18.04
CA SER A 145 -0.14 -6.62 -16.96
C SER A 145 -0.45 -8.05 -16.52
N VAL A 146 -1.04 -8.21 -15.33
CA VAL A 146 -1.44 -9.55 -14.85
C VAL A 146 -2.47 -10.19 -15.79
N ALA A 147 -3.45 -9.43 -16.27
CA ALA A 147 -4.40 -9.92 -17.27
C ALA A 147 -3.69 -10.35 -18.55
N GLY A 148 -2.74 -9.57 -19.06
CA GLY A 148 -1.91 -9.93 -20.21
C GLY A 148 -1.08 -11.20 -19.98
N PHE A 149 -0.53 -11.37 -18.79
CA PHE A 149 0.17 -12.58 -18.40
C PHE A 149 -0.76 -13.80 -18.43
N LEU A 150 -1.97 -13.69 -17.90
CA LEU A 150 -2.95 -14.78 -17.84
C LEU A 150 -3.47 -15.17 -19.22
N ASN A 151 -3.72 -14.21 -20.10
CA ASN A 151 -4.25 -14.45 -21.45
C ASN A 151 -3.43 -15.46 -22.28
N SER A 152 -2.15 -15.60 -21.97
CA SER A 152 -1.25 -16.58 -22.60
C SER A 152 -1.27 -17.97 -21.93
N ARG A 153 -2.10 -18.20 -20.91
CA ARG A 153 -2.05 -19.40 -20.08
C ARG A 153 -3.21 -20.37 -20.39
N PHE A 154 -2.89 -21.67 -20.49
CA PHE A 154 -3.88 -22.71 -20.76
C PHE A 154 -4.96 -22.83 -19.68
N TYR A 155 -4.64 -22.41 -18.47
CA TYR A 155 -5.51 -22.47 -17.30
C TYR A 155 -6.33 -21.19 -17.07
N ALA A 156 -6.18 -20.18 -17.92
CA ALA A 156 -7.00 -18.98 -17.86
C ALA A 156 -8.47 -19.33 -18.11
N THR A 157 -9.32 -19.05 -17.14
CA THR A 157 -10.77 -19.18 -17.21
C THR A 157 -11.38 -17.86 -16.78
N ARG A 158 -12.56 -17.55 -17.33
CA ARG A 158 -13.27 -16.30 -16.96
C ARG A 158 -13.47 -16.16 -15.46
N GLY A 159 -13.78 -17.24 -14.76
CA GLY A 159 -13.94 -17.21 -13.29
C GLY A 159 -12.64 -16.90 -12.55
N LEU A 160 -11.51 -17.45 -13.03
CA LEU A 160 -10.20 -17.15 -12.49
C LEU A 160 -9.80 -15.67 -12.72
N GLU A 161 -10.01 -15.17 -13.94
CA GLU A 161 -9.71 -13.77 -14.30
C GLU A 161 -10.50 -12.79 -13.43
N GLN A 162 -11.80 -12.97 -13.31
CA GLN A 162 -12.67 -12.15 -12.46
C GLN A 162 -12.23 -12.19 -11.00
N ARG A 163 -11.83 -13.35 -10.51
CA ARG A 163 -11.41 -13.51 -9.13
C ARG A 163 -10.06 -12.89 -8.84
N LEU A 164 -9.12 -13.04 -9.75
CA LEU A 164 -7.82 -12.37 -9.63
C LEU A 164 -7.97 -10.85 -9.71
N GLU A 165 -8.86 -10.35 -10.57
CA GLU A 165 -9.21 -8.92 -10.62
C GLU A 165 -9.67 -8.42 -9.24
N GLU A 166 -10.65 -9.08 -8.61
CA GLU A 166 -11.15 -8.69 -7.28
C GLU A 166 -10.06 -8.70 -6.21
N VAL A 167 -9.24 -9.74 -6.17
CA VAL A 167 -8.19 -9.90 -5.15
C VAL A 167 -7.07 -8.88 -5.36
N ILE A 168 -6.62 -8.70 -6.59
CA ILE A 168 -5.54 -7.77 -6.94
C ILE A 168 -5.97 -6.33 -6.69
N LEU A 169 -7.16 -5.95 -7.14
CA LEU A 169 -7.69 -4.60 -6.93
C LEU A 169 -7.74 -4.24 -5.44
N LYS A 170 -8.20 -5.16 -4.58
CA LYS A 170 -8.27 -4.92 -3.12
C LYS A 170 -6.90 -4.96 -2.43
N ALA A 171 -5.98 -5.77 -2.94
CA ALA A 171 -4.66 -5.92 -2.33
C ALA A 171 -3.66 -4.83 -2.76
N ILE A 172 -3.79 -4.32 -3.99
CA ILE A 172 -2.79 -3.45 -4.64
C ILE A 172 -3.41 -2.12 -5.12
N THR A 173 -4.75 -1.99 -5.11
CA THR A 173 -5.51 -0.82 -5.61
C THR A 173 -5.28 -0.48 -7.08
N VAL A 174 -4.80 -1.45 -7.87
CA VAL A 174 -4.60 -1.35 -9.32
C VAL A 174 -5.33 -2.50 -9.99
N PRO A 175 -6.14 -2.24 -11.04
CA PRO A 175 -6.81 -3.30 -11.78
C PRO A 175 -5.83 -4.32 -12.41
N SER A 176 -6.24 -5.56 -12.58
CA SER A 176 -5.37 -6.63 -13.12
C SER A 176 -4.90 -6.36 -14.56
N TYR A 177 -5.63 -5.53 -15.32
CA TYR A 177 -5.26 -5.13 -16.68
C TYR A 177 -4.23 -4.01 -16.74
N ASP A 178 -3.96 -3.32 -15.60
CA ASP A 178 -2.98 -2.24 -15.50
C ASP A 178 -1.80 -2.61 -14.59
N VAL A 179 -1.98 -3.49 -13.59
CA VAL A 179 -0.92 -3.81 -12.63
C VAL A 179 0.21 -4.61 -13.28
N SER A 180 1.46 -4.22 -13.01
CA SER A 180 2.65 -4.95 -13.46
C SER A 180 2.67 -6.40 -12.94
N ALA A 181 2.79 -7.37 -13.84
CA ALA A 181 2.97 -8.77 -13.48
C ALA A 181 4.25 -9.01 -12.68
N MET A 182 5.26 -8.17 -12.84
CA MET A 182 6.49 -8.20 -12.05
C MET A 182 6.25 -7.81 -10.59
N THR A 183 5.44 -6.77 -10.34
CA THR A 183 5.03 -6.36 -8.99
C THR A 183 4.29 -7.49 -8.30
N VAL A 184 3.27 -8.07 -8.95
CA VAL A 184 2.50 -9.18 -8.38
C VAL A 184 3.38 -10.41 -8.15
N ARG A 185 4.26 -10.78 -9.10
CA ARG A 185 5.26 -11.84 -8.91
C ARG A 185 6.05 -11.67 -7.62
N LYS A 186 6.57 -10.48 -7.38
CA LYS A 186 7.44 -10.19 -6.24
C LYS A 186 6.65 -10.26 -4.92
N VAL A 187 5.50 -9.65 -4.88
CA VAL A 187 4.62 -9.66 -3.70
C VAL A 187 4.16 -11.08 -3.37
N MET A 188 3.75 -11.89 -4.36
CA MET A 188 3.34 -13.28 -4.11
C MET A 188 4.49 -14.12 -3.58
N ARG A 189 5.74 -13.89 -4.02
CA ARG A 189 6.92 -14.58 -3.45
C ARG A 189 7.13 -14.24 -1.98
N PHE A 190 6.93 -12.99 -1.59
CA PHE A 190 7.01 -12.60 -0.19
C PHE A 190 5.91 -13.29 0.63
N TRP A 191 4.67 -13.31 0.18
CA TRP A 191 3.59 -14.03 0.84
C TRP A 191 3.83 -15.54 0.95
N ILE A 192 4.42 -16.16 -0.06
CA ILE A 192 4.81 -17.58 -0.01
C ILE A 192 5.91 -17.82 1.03
N LYS A 193 6.85 -16.91 1.18
CA LYS A 193 7.97 -17.03 2.13
C LYS A 193 7.57 -16.71 3.57
N TYR A 194 6.66 -15.76 3.77
CA TYR A 194 6.20 -15.27 5.07
C TYR A 194 4.68 -15.44 5.20
N PRO A 195 4.19 -16.69 5.33
CA PRO A 195 2.75 -16.94 5.23
C PRO A 195 1.97 -16.61 6.50
N SER A 196 2.58 -16.47 7.67
CA SER A 196 1.87 -16.31 8.95
C SER A 196 2.61 -15.36 9.91
N PRO A 197 1.85 -14.51 10.65
CA PRO A 197 0.41 -14.31 10.52
C PRO A 197 0.04 -13.80 9.14
N PHE A 198 -1.25 -13.91 8.75
CA PHE A 198 -1.68 -13.42 7.44
C PHE A 198 -1.36 -11.92 7.30
N VAL A 199 -1.81 -11.12 8.28
CA VAL A 199 -1.43 -9.70 8.45
C VAL A 199 -1.47 -9.34 9.94
N ARG A 200 -0.93 -8.15 10.27
CA ARG A 200 -1.17 -7.48 11.56
C ARG A 200 -1.84 -6.14 11.34
N ILE A 201 -2.54 -5.68 12.35
CA ILE A 201 -3.10 -4.32 12.43
C ILE A 201 -2.72 -3.69 13.77
N VAL A 202 -2.78 -2.37 13.86
CA VAL A 202 -2.57 -1.65 15.12
C VAL A 202 -3.81 -1.71 16.02
N ARG A 203 -3.62 -1.62 17.35
CA ARG A 203 -4.69 -1.63 18.38
C ARG A 203 -5.48 -0.32 18.48
N GLY A 204 -5.28 0.62 17.59
CA GLY A 204 -5.92 1.93 17.58
C GLY A 204 -5.47 2.73 16.38
N SER A 205 -5.58 4.06 16.45
CA SER A 205 -5.08 4.94 15.40
C SER A 205 -3.59 4.73 15.14
N LEU A 206 -3.22 4.63 13.87
CA LEU A 206 -1.82 4.54 13.46
C LEU A 206 -1.01 5.77 13.91
N GLN A 207 -1.67 6.94 13.98
CA GLN A 207 -1.06 8.16 14.50
C GLN A 207 -0.55 7.96 15.92
N THR A 208 -1.43 7.53 16.83
CA THR A 208 -1.10 7.38 18.27
C THR A 208 -0.16 6.22 18.54
N TYR A 209 -0.38 5.06 17.88
CA TYR A 209 0.31 3.83 18.23
C TYR A 209 1.59 3.56 17.43
N PHE A 210 1.86 4.35 16.36
CA PHE A 210 3.07 4.19 15.57
C PHE A 210 3.77 5.52 15.27
N ILE A 211 3.04 6.53 14.75
CA ILE A 211 3.67 7.77 14.27
C ILE A 211 4.17 8.63 15.43
N GLU A 212 3.36 8.85 16.48
CA GLU A 212 3.77 9.64 17.65
C GLU A 212 4.97 9.05 18.39
N PRO A 213 5.03 7.73 18.69
CA PRO A 213 6.24 7.11 19.23
C PRO A 213 7.47 7.32 18.35
N PHE A 214 7.32 7.24 17.02
CA PHE A 214 8.41 7.50 16.11
C PHE A 214 8.85 8.97 16.13
N GLN A 215 7.90 9.91 16.14
CA GLN A 215 8.19 11.33 16.27
C GLN A 215 8.93 11.64 17.57
N HIS A 216 8.49 11.09 18.69
CA HIS A 216 9.18 11.25 19.99
C HIS A 216 10.62 10.77 19.89
N LYS A 217 10.86 9.60 19.28
CA LYS A 217 12.22 9.09 19.09
C LYS A 217 13.10 10.03 18.27
N LEU A 218 12.57 10.63 17.22
CA LEU A 218 13.29 11.63 16.41
C LEU A 218 13.63 12.89 17.25
N GLN A 219 12.68 13.36 18.04
CA GLN A 219 12.88 14.55 18.92
C GLN A 219 13.90 14.28 20.03
N GLU A 220 13.88 13.09 20.62
CA GLU A 220 14.91 12.67 21.60
C GLU A 220 16.33 12.70 21.01
N LEU A 221 16.47 12.39 19.71
CA LEU A 221 17.75 12.44 18.99
C LEU A 221 18.10 13.84 18.47
N GLY A 222 17.27 14.85 18.77
CA GLY A 222 17.53 16.24 18.40
C GLY A 222 17.08 16.62 16.98
N CYS A 223 16.12 15.91 16.40
CA CYS A 223 15.51 16.31 15.13
C CYS A 223 14.73 17.62 15.27
N GLU A 224 15.02 18.59 14.43
CA GLU A 224 14.20 19.80 14.30
C GLU A 224 13.02 19.50 13.39
N ILE A 225 11.77 19.74 13.83
CA ILE A 225 10.57 19.48 13.04
C ILE A 225 9.82 20.79 12.81
N HIS A 226 9.63 21.13 11.53
CA HIS A 226 8.95 22.36 11.09
C HIS A 226 7.65 21.98 10.38
N PHE A 227 6.52 22.19 11.05
CA PHE A 227 5.18 21.95 10.51
C PHE A 227 4.65 23.12 9.69
N SER A 228 3.63 22.85 8.87
CA SER A 228 2.97 23.84 8.01
C SER A 228 3.93 24.53 7.02
N LYS A 229 5.01 23.87 6.65
CA LYS A 229 6.05 24.37 5.74
C LYS A 229 6.05 23.59 4.43
N ARG A 230 5.43 24.16 3.41
CA ARG A 230 5.40 23.56 2.06
C ARG A 230 6.56 24.07 1.23
N LEU A 231 7.40 23.17 0.71
CA LEU A 231 8.41 23.50 -0.27
C LEU A 231 7.73 23.95 -1.57
N VAL A 232 8.12 25.11 -2.09
CA VAL A 232 7.56 25.68 -3.32
C VAL A 232 8.60 25.84 -4.43
N ARG A 233 9.89 25.92 -4.08
CA ARG A 233 10.97 26.02 -5.06
C ARG A 233 12.30 25.50 -4.51
N LEU A 234 13.10 24.95 -5.45
CA LEU A 234 14.50 24.58 -5.26
C LEU A 234 15.34 25.48 -6.18
N GLN A 235 16.34 26.17 -5.66
CA GLN A 235 17.29 26.91 -6.48
C GLN A 235 18.56 26.09 -6.66
N THR A 236 19.06 26.03 -7.90
CA THR A 236 20.24 25.25 -8.26
C THR A 236 21.40 26.16 -8.69
N LYS A 237 22.60 25.74 -8.41
CA LYS A 237 23.82 26.34 -8.94
C LYS A 237 24.93 25.29 -8.90
N ASP A 238 25.75 25.22 -9.95
CA ASP A 238 26.92 24.33 -10.02
C ASP A 238 26.57 22.86 -9.69
N SER A 239 25.47 22.34 -10.27
CA SER A 239 24.95 20.99 -10.04
C SER A 239 24.65 20.67 -8.56
N ARG A 240 24.20 21.67 -7.79
CA ARG A 240 23.80 21.55 -6.39
C ARG A 240 22.57 22.39 -6.09
N ILE A 241 21.77 21.95 -5.13
CA ILE A 241 20.76 22.77 -4.48
C ILE A 241 21.48 23.77 -3.57
N THR A 242 21.21 25.05 -3.74
CA THR A 242 21.78 26.13 -2.92
C THR A 242 20.77 26.74 -1.96
N GLN A 243 19.49 26.77 -2.35
CA GLN A 243 18.46 27.38 -1.51
C GLN A 243 17.11 26.65 -1.67
N LEU A 244 16.40 26.55 -0.57
CA LEU A 244 15.06 25.99 -0.45
C LEU A 244 14.09 27.12 -0.11
N GLN A 245 13.01 27.24 -0.85
CA GLN A 245 11.96 28.22 -0.60
C GLN A 245 10.69 27.52 -0.10
N PHE A 246 10.29 27.88 1.12
CA PHE A 246 9.11 27.34 1.77
C PHE A 246 8.00 28.39 1.83
N MET A 247 6.77 27.95 1.63
CA MET A 247 5.57 28.69 2.00
C MET A 247 5.13 28.23 3.38
N ASP A 248 5.13 29.12 4.33
CA ASP A 248 4.47 28.91 5.62
C ASP A 248 2.95 28.96 5.41
N GLN A 249 2.27 27.84 5.58
CA GLN A 249 0.83 27.74 5.30
C GLN A 249 -0.03 28.45 6.37
N THR A 250 0.54 28.77 7.52
CA THR A 250 -0.16 29.51 8.59
C THR A 250 -0.10 31.01 8.35
N THR A 251 1.10 31.54 8.03
CA THR A 251 1.34 32.97 7.87
C THR A 251 1.28 33.45 6.42
N GLN A 252 1.26 32.52 5.43
CA GLN A 252 1.36 32.78 4.00
C GLN A 252 2.62 33.55 3.59
N LYS A 253 3.70 33.41 4.38
CA LYS A 253 4.99 34.03 4.10
C LYS A 253 5.97 33.05 3.48
N LEU A 254 6.82 33.57 2.60
CA LEU A 254 7.92 32.81 2.02
C LEU A 254 9.12 32.86 2.97
N GLU A 255 9.72 31.70 3.20
CA GLU A 255 10.92 31.51 4.00
C GLU A 255 12.01 30.85 3.17
N LEU A 256 13.25 31.31 3.33
CA LEU A 256 14.41 30.77 2.63
C LEU A 256 15.29 30.00 3.62
N THR A 257 15.76 28.86 3.19
CA THR A 257 16.63 27.99 4.00
C THR A 257 17.76 27.46 3.12
N GLU A 258 18.96 27.37 3.68
CA GLU A 258 20.11 26.71 3.06
C GLU A 258 20.35 25.36 3.74
N SER A 259 20.86 24.40 2.97
CA SER A 259 21.19 23.06 3.44
C SER A 259 22.38 22.49 2.69
N ASP A 260 23.22 21.71 3.39
CA ASP A 260 24.31 20.99 2.73
C ASP A 260 23.78 19.84 1.88
N ILE A 261 22.73 19.16 2.38
CA ILE A 261 22.13 17.98 1.79
C ILE A 261 20.61 18.10 1.87
N VAL A 262 19.91 17.71 0.81
CA VAL A 262 18.45 17.74 0.70
C VAL A 262 17.92 16.34 0.38
N ILE A 263 16.90 15.89 1.11
CA ILE A 263 16.14 14.68 0.80
C ILE A 263 14.70 15.07 0.50
N LEU A 264 14.22 14.85 -0.73
CA LEU A 264 12.81 14.97 -1.08
C LEU A 264 12.11 13.64 -0.75
N ALA A 265 11.40 13.64 0.36
CA ALA A 265 10.59 12.50 0.84
C ALA A 265 9.09 12.79 0.68
N ILE A 266 8.71 13.43 -0.42
CA ILE A 266 7.35 13.82 -0.79
C ILE A 266 6.83 12.97 -1.94
N PRO A 267 5.50 12.85 -2.10
CA PRO A 267 4.89 12.06 -3.17
C PRO A 267 5.25 12.53 -4.58
N PRO A 268 5.17 11.67 -5.61
CA PRO A 268 5.61 12.01 -6.97
C PRO A 268 4.86 13.22 -7.55
N GLU A 269 3.57 13.36 -7.29
CA GLU A 269 2.77 14.51 -7.75
C GLU A 269 3.19 15.84 -7.11
N GLN A 270 3.82 15.81 -5.94
CA GLN A 270 4.38 17.02 -5.33
C GLN A 270 5.78 17.33 -5.87
N VAL A 271 6.58 16.32 -6.20
CA VAL A 271 7.86 16.52 -6.90
C VAL A 271 7.64 17.15 -8.26
N VAL A 272 6.63 16.69 -9.00
CA VAL A 272 6.28 17.28 -10.32
C VAL A 272 5.98 18.78 -10.24
N LYS A 273 5.34 19.25 -9.16
CA LYS A 273 5.05 20.68 -8.96
C LYS A 273 6.31 21.55 -8.75
N LEU A 274 7.43 20.93 -8.40
CA LEU A 274 8.72 21.62 -8.21
C LEU A 274 9.57 21.68 -9.48
N LEU A 275 9.19 20.96 -10.55
CA LEU A 275 9.94 20.88 -11.80
C LEU A 275 9.74 22.19 -12.60
N ASP A 276 10.58 23.18 -12.34
CA ASP A 276 10.73 24.35 -13.20
C ASP A 276 11.84 24.13 -14.24
N ASP A 277 12.02 25.06 -15.17
CA ASP A 277 13.02 24.95 -16.24
C ASP A 277 14.44 24.80 -15.70
N GLU A 278 14.74 25.45 -14.56
CA GLU A 278 16.05 25.39 -13.90
C GLU A 278 16.32 23.98 -13.35
N LEU A 279 15.37 23.41 -12.60
CA LEU A 279 15.51 22.07 -12.01
C LEU A 279 15.49 20.99 -13.10
N TYR A 280 14.66 21.17 -14.15
CA TYR A 280 14.62 20.26 -15.29
C TYR A 280 15.97 20.22 -16.03
N ALA A 281 16.60 21.37 -16.25
CA ALA A 281 17.91 21.43 -16.89
C ALA A 281 19.03 20.83 -16.04
N ALA A 282 18.94 21.01 -14.71
CA ALA A 282 19.97 20.54 -13.76
C ALA A 282 19.83 19.03 -13.42
N ALA A 283 18.63 18.47 -13.48
CA ALA A 283 18.32 17.08 -13.14
C ALA A 283 17.23 16.49 -14.06
N PRO A 284 17.53 16.26 -15.35
CA PRO A 284 16.56 15.84 -16.36
C PRO A 284 15.89 14.48 -16.05
N ASP A 285 16.55 13.58 -15.32
CA ASP A 285 15.98 12.29 -14.94
C ASP A 285 14.79 12.44 -13.97
N LEU A 286 14.65 13.56 -13.27
CA LEU A 286 13.47 13.84 -12.45
C LEU A 286 12.18 13.94 -13.28
N SER A 287 12.28 14.30 -14.56
CA SER A 287 11.13 14.34 -15.46
C SER A 287 10.46 12.99 -15.69
N LYS A 288 11.17 11.88 -15.46
CA LYS A 288 10.59 10.53 -15.53
C LYS A 288 9.45 10.35 -14.56
N ILE A 289 9.43 11.09 -13.44
CA ILE A 289 8.36 11.09 -12.46
C ILE A 289 7.01 11.51 -13.05
N LEU A 290 7.00 12.32 -14.11
CA LEU A 290 5.78 12.72 -14.84
C LEU A 290 5.00 11.56 -15.44
N TYR A 291 5.65 10.43 -15.68
CA TYR A 291 5.03 9.22 -16.23
C TYR A 291 4.49 8.26 -15.14
N LEU A 292 4.70 8.57 -13.88
CA LEU A 292 4.14 7.80 -12.77
C LEU A 292 2.68 8.17 -12.56
N GLN A 293 1.83 7.16 -12.47
CA GLN A 293 0.40 7.36 -12.27
C GLN A 293 0.05 7.31 -10.79
N SER A 294 -0.93 8.11 -10.39
CA SER A 294 -1.48 8.12 -9.04
C SER A 294 -3.01 8.23 -9.11
N GLN A 295 -3.71 7.61 -8.16
CA GLN A 295 -5.17 7.74 -8.05
C GLN A 295 -5.60 7.94 -6.60
N PRO A 296 -6.71 8.66 -6.35
CA PRO A 296 -7.34 8.72 -5.04
C PRO A 296 -7.81 7.34 -4.60
N MET A 297 -7.71 7.08 -3.30
CA MET A 297 -8.35 5.96 -2.63
C MET A 297 -9.35 6.53 -1.61
N VAL A 298 -10.42 5.79 -1.32
CA VAL A 298 -11.44 6.26 -0.39
C VAL A 298 -11.46 5.40 0.85
N ALA A 299 -11.45 6.08 2.00
CA ALA A 299 -11.81 5.51 3.28
C ALA A 299 -13.13 6.12 3.78
N LEU A 300 -13.94 5.28 4.42
CA LEU A 300 -15.21 5.66 5.03
C LEU A 300 -15.35 4.96 6.37
N ASP A 301 -15.27 5.72 7.46
CA ASP A 301 -15.55 5.21 8.79
C ASP A 301 -17.04 5.34 9.08
N ILE A 302 -17.69 4.27 9.50
CA ILE A 302 -19.10 4.23 9.85
C ILE A 302 -19.24 3.78 11.30
N TYR A 303 -19.84 4.65 12.13
CA TYR A 303 -20.13 4.40 13.54
C TYR A 303 -21.59 4.06 13.69
N LEU A 304 -21.91 2.85 14.16
CA LEU A 304 -23.27 2.42 14.39
C LEU A 304 -23.70 2.69 15.83
N THR A 305 -25.01 2.81 16.03
CA THR A 305 -25.62 2.95 17.38
C THR A 305 -25.69 1.63 18.16
N ARG A 306 -25.42 0.49 17.51
CA ARG A 306 -25.45 -0.84 18.11
C ARG A 306 -24.25 -1.68 17.73
N LYS A 307 -24.02 -2.76 18.45
CA LYS A 307 -23.02 -3.77 18.11
C LYS A 307 -23.62 -4.87 17.22
N ILE A 308 -22.95 -5.18 16.11
CA ILE A 308 -23.23 -6.37 15.27
C ILE A 308 -22.28 -7.48 15.73
N LYS A 309 -22.79 -8.44 16.52
CA LYS A 309 -21.96 -9.43 17.21
C LYS A 309 -21.33 -10.47 16.28
N GLU A 310 -21.95 -10.69 15.11
CA GLU A 310 -21.56 -11.72 14.16
C GLU A 310 -20.42 -11.28 13.22
N LEU A 311 -19.96 -10.02 13.32
CA LEU A 311 -18.82 -9.55 12.52
C LEU A 311 -17.52 -10.19 13.03
N PRO A 312 -16.66 -10.68 12.11
CA PRO A 312 -15.35 -11.19 12.48
C PRO A 312 -14.39 -10.05 12.81
N GLN A 313 -13.34 -10.34 13.55
CA GLN A 313 -12.29 -9.36 13.89
C GLN A 313 -11.26 -9.18 12.76
N GLU A 314 -11.19 -10.14 11.84
CA GLU A 314 -10.28 -10.10 10.71
C GLU A 314 -10.79 -9.18 9.60
N HIS A 315 -9.89 -8.93 8.65
CA HIS A 315 -10.19 -8.20 7.42
C HIS A 315 -11.25 -8.93 6.58
N VAL A 316 -12.30 -8.20 6.18
CA VAL A 316 -13.41 -8.73 5.39
C VAL A 316 -13.42 -8.13 3.99
N ASN A 317 -13.26 -8.98 2.98
CA ASN A 317 -13.51 -8.64 1.58
C ASN A 317 -14.99 -8.81 1.22
N LEU A 318 -15.57 -7.85 0.53
CA LEU A 318 -16.93 -7.94 0.02
C LEU A 318 -16.89 -8.38 -1.45
N ALA A 319 -17.32 -9.63 -1.74
CA ALA A 319 -17.24 -10.20 -3.07
C ALA A 319 -18.27 -9.58 -4.03
N GLY A 320 -17.82 -9.22 -5.24
CA GLY A 320 -18.69 -8.70 -6.29
C GLY A 320 -19.17 -7.26 -6.07
N THR A 321 -18.47 -6.47 -5.24
CA THR A 321 -18.73 -5.03 -5.12
C THR A 321 -18.20 -4.29 -6.34
N LYS A 322 -18.94 -3.25 -6.76
CA LYS A 322 -18.56 -2.39 -7.90
C LYS A 322 -17.35 -1.51 -7.57
N LEU A 323 -17.22 -1.11 -6.30
CA LEU A 323 -16.19 -0.19 -5.82
C LEU A 323 -15.02 -0.90 -5.12
N GLY A 324 -14.94 -2.24 -5.21
CA GLY A 324 -13.88 -3.00 -4.57
C GLY A 324 -13.86 -2.86 -3.05
N LEU A 325 -15.03 -2.94 -2.40
CA LEU A 325 -15.15 -2.69 -0.95
C LEU A 325 -14.53 -3.80 -0.12
N SER A 326 -13.84 -3.38 0.94
CA SER A 326 -13.40 -4.21 2.06
C SER A 326 -13.53 -3.41 3.35
N PHE A 327 -13.57 -4.09 4.50
CA PHE A 327 -13.62 -3.41 5.80
C PHE A 327 -12.96 -4.23 6.92
N ILE A 328 -12.71 -3.53 8.03
CA ILE A 328 -12.39 -4.13 9.33
C ILE A 328 -13.38 -3.53 10.35
N ASP A 329 -13.95 -4.38 11.23
CA ASP A 329 -14.65 -3.90 12.43
C ASP A 329 -13.59 -3.60 13.50
N VAL A 330 -13.32 -2.32 13.71
CA VAL A 330 -12.32 -1.87 14.69
C VAL A 330 -12.86 -1.81 16.12
N SER A 331 -14.16 -1.98 16.33
CA SER A 331 -14.79 -1.88 17.65
C SER A 331 -14.32 -2.94 18.65
N GLY A 332 -13.78 -4.07 18.16
CA GLY A 332 -13.21 -5.12 19.01
C GLY A 332 -11.74 -4.92 19.37
N THR A 333 -11.06 -4.01 18.67
CA THR A 333 -9.60 -3.84 18.76
C THR A 333 -9.18 -2.43 19.26
N TRP A 334 -9.97 -1.42 18.95
CA TRP A 334 -9.71 -0.04 19.36
C TRP A 334 -10.42 0.29 20.66
N GLN A 335 -9.75 1.01 21.56
CA GLN A 335 -10.32 1.44 22.83
C GLN A 335 -11.42 2.49 22.61
N GLY A 336 -12.49 2.41 23.43
CA GLY A 336 -13.57 3.39 23.43
C GLY A 336 -14.67 3.16 22.38
N HIS A 337 -14.66 2.01 21.69
CA HIS A 337 -15.67 1.65 20.69
C HIS A 337 -16.58 0.51 21.20
N ASP A 338 -17.63 0.85 21.97
CA ASP A 338 -18.59 -0.14 22.51
C ASP A 338 -19.60 -0.63 21.46
N THR A 339 -19.79 0.15 20.40
CA THR A 339 -20.68 -0.15 19.26
C THR A 339 -19.85 -0.47 18.00
N THR A 340 -20.46 -1.09 16.98
CA THR A 340 -19.76 -1.44 15.75
C THR A 340 -19.23 -0.20 15.05
N THR A 341 -17.94 -0.22 14.74
CA THR A 341 -17.25 0.80 13.95
C THR A 341 -16.57 0.13 12.77
N LEU A 342 -17.09 0.39 11.57
CA LEU A 342 -16.56 -0.18 10.34
C LEU A 342 -15.61 0.82 9.68
N ASN A 343 -14.34 0.46 9.58
CA ASN A 343 -13.41 1.17 8.70
C ASN A 343 -13.46 0.52 7.32
N VAL A 344 -14.04 1.21 6.35
CA VAL A 344 -14.31 0.72 4.99
C VAL A 344 -13.35 1.36 4.00
N ILE A 345 -12.78 0.55 3.11
CA ILE A 345 -11.96 1.01 1.99
C ILE A 345 -12.67 0.70 0.68
N ALA A 346 -12.69 1.67 -0.25
CA ALA A 346 -13.07 1.49 -1.64
C ALA A 346 -11.81 1.54 -2.50
N SER A 347 -11.39 0.39 -3.03
CA SER A 347 -10.17 0.26 -3.83
C SER A 347 -10.33 0.78 -5.27
N ASP A 348 -11.55 0.81 -5.81
CA ASP A 348 -11.88 1.46 -7.08
C ASP A 348 -12.74 2.71 -6.85
N PHE A 349 -12.09 3.85 -6.72
CA PHE A 349 -12.79 5.14 -6.57
C PHE A 349 -12.93 5.90 -7.89
N ASN A 350 -12.27 5.47 -8.96
CA ASN A 350 -12.31 6.18 -10.24
C ASN A 350 -13.73 6.34 -10.79
N SER A 351 -14.58 5.34 -10.59
CA SER A 351 -15.98 5.35 -11.05
C SER A 351 -16.86 6.38 -10.33
N VAL A 352 -16.45 6.87 -9.16
CA VAL A 352 -17.22 7.84 -8.36
C VAL A 352 -16.51 9.17 -8.11
N ARG A 353 -15.27 9.33 -8.63
CA ARG A 353 -14.43 10.51 -8.37
C ARG A 353 -15.06 11.85 -8.79
N THR A 354 -15.98 11.83 -9.74
CA THR A 354 -16.69 13.01 -10.25
C THR A 354 -17.95 13.33 -9.47
N LEU A 355 -18.38 12.45 -8.57
CA LEU A 355 -19.54 12.67 -7.72
C LEU A 355 -19.21 13.66 -6.59
N SER A 356 -20.24 14.34 -6.08
CA SER A 356 -20.10 15.05 -4.80
C SER A 356 -19.88 14.07 -3.66
N ASP A 357 -19.22 14.52 -2.59
CA ASP A 357 -18.90 13.69 -1.42
C ASP A 357 -20.14 12.99 -0.86
N GLN A 358 -21.25 13.73 -0.73
CA GLN A 358 -22.51 13.15 -0.23
C GLN A 358 -23.04 12.02 -1.12
N LYS A 359 -23.00 12.20 -2.45
CA LYS A 359 -23.42 11.14 -3.39
C LYS A 359 -22.50 9.92 -3.35
N ALA A 360 -21.19 10.15 -3.20
CA ALA A 360 -20.21 9.07 -3.05
C ALA A 360 -20.46 8.28 -1.75
N VAL A 361 -20.67 8.97 -0.61
CA VAL A 361 -21.01 8.35 0.67
C VAL A 361 -22.31 7.55 0.59
N ASP A 362 -23.37 8.13 0.02
CA ASP A 362 -24.64 7.43 -0.13
C ASP A 362 -24.48 6.14 -0.93
N LEU A 363 -23.72 6.18 -2.02
CA LEU A 363 -23.45 5.01 -2.86
C LEU A 363 -22.66 3.92 -2.10
N LEU A 364 -21.63 4.31 -1.36
CA LEU A 364 -20.83 3.40 -0.55
C LEU A 364 -21.65 2.73 0.54
N ILE A 365 -22.49 3.50 1.25
CA ILE A 365 -23.37 2.98 2.30
C ILE A 365 -24.41 2.03 1.70
N GLU A 366 -25.01 2.37 0.56
CA GLU A 366 -25.99 1.50 -0.11
C GLU A 366 -25.36 0.19 -0.58
N GLU A 367 -24.15 0.23 -1.12
CA GLU A 367 -23.45 -0.98 -1.51
C GLU A 367 -23.10 -1.84 -0.28
N LEU A 368 -22.58 -1.24 0.80
CA LEU A 368 -22.23 -1.93 2.03
C LEU A 368 -23.44 -2.62 2.68
N ARG A 369 -24.59 -1.97 2.71
CA ARG A 369 -25.86 -2.50 3.28
C ARG A 369 -26.37 -3.77 2.58
N ARG A 370 -25.91 -4.06 1.37
CA ARG A 370 -26.21 -5.33 0.68
C ARG A 370 -25.50 -6.54 1.32
N TYR A 371 -24.48 -6.26 2.13
CA TYR A 371 -23.61 -7.27 2.78
C TYR A 371 -23.81 -7.30 4.28
N VAL A 372 -23.78 -6.16 4.93
CA VAL A 372 -23.86 -6.02 6.38
C VAL A 372 -25.24 -5.47 6.77
N PRO A 373 -25.98 -6.12 7.68
CA PRO A 373 -27.35 -5.72 8.04
C PRO A 373 -27.35 -4.56 9.03
N PHE A 374 -27.48 -3.34 8.53
CA PHE A 374 -27.77 -2.15 9.32
C PHE A 374 -28.67 -1.17 8.53
N GLU A 375 -29.43 -0.36 9.26
CA GLU A 375 -30.26 0.68 8.65
C GLU A 375 -29.53 2.04 8.65
N LYS A 376 -29.84 2.92 7.67
CA LYS A 376 -29.25 4.27 7.62
C LYS A 376 -29.47 5.04 8.94
N ALA A 377 -30.62 4.84 9.60
CA ALA A 377 -30.94 5.45 10.87
C ALA A 377 -30.07 4.95 12.05
N GLU A 378 -29.40 3.81 11.90
CA GLU A 378 -28.49 3.28 12.90
C GLU A 378 -27.06 3.86 12.78
N ILE A 379 -26.79 4.68 11.78
CA ILE A 379 -25.51 5.40 11.63
C ILE A 379 -25.55 6.62 12.54
N SER A 380 -24.77 6.60 13.61
CA SER A 380 -24.62 7.74 14.52
C SER A 380 -23.73 8.82 13.95
N LYS A 381 -22.68 8.41 13.22
CA LYS A 381 -21.67 9.29 12.61
C LYS A 381 -21.00 8.55 11.46
N TYR A 382 -20.52 9.27 10.48
CA TYR A 382 -19.55 8.76 9.50
C TYR A 382 -18.45 9.79 9.25
N VAL A 383 -17.28 9.31 8.79
CA VAL A 383 -16.15 10.15 8.36
C VAL A 383 -15.73 9.69 6.97
N PHE A 384 -15.84 10.59 6.01
CA PHE A 384 -15.50 10.32 4.63
C PHE A 384 -14.16 10.96 4.25
N GLN A 385 -13.25 10.19 3.72
CA GLN A 385 -11.90 10.61 3.34
C GLN A 385 -11.62 10.22 1.88
N PRO A 386 -11.88 11.13 0.91
CA PRO A 386 -11.71 10.85 -0.51
C PRO A 386 -10.26 10.93 -1.01
N HIS A 387 -9.30 11.37 -0.19
CA HIS A 387 -7.85 11.49 -0.48
C HIS A 387 -7.49 12.05 -1.86
N ARG A 388 -8.27 13.00 -2.37
CA ARG A 388 -8.06 13.59 -3.71
C ARG A 388 -6.75 14.33 -3.83
N GLU A 389 -6.30 14.99 -2.74
CA GLU A 389 -5.06 15.76 -2.68
C GLU A 389 -3.83 14.90 -2.32
N GLU A 390 -4.04 13.67 -1.88
CA GLU A 390 -3.01 12.73 -1.44
C GLU A 390 -3.19 11.36 -2.13
N PRO A 391 -3.18 11.31 -3.47
CA PRO A 391 -3.43 10.07 -4.19
C PRO A 391 -2.32 9.04 -3.94
N LEU A 392 -2.64 7.75 -4.13
CA LEU A 392 -1.66 6.68 -4.10
C LEU A 392 -0.95 6.55 -5.43
N PHE A 393 0.37 6.37 -5.40
CA PHE A 393 1.14 5.94 -6.55
C PHE A 393 0.71 4.51 -6.98
N LEU A 394 0.56 4.32 -8.29
CA LEU A 394 0.12 3.05 -8.86
C LEU A 394 1.29 2.26 -9.44
N ASN A 395 1.36 0.97 -9.10
CA ASN A 395 2.33 0.03 -9.70
C ASN A 395 1.80 -0.52 -11.03
N THR A 396 1.58 0.36 -12.02
CA THR A 396 1.13 -0.03 -13.36
C THR A 396 2.23 -0.74 -14.13
N ASP A 397 1.86 -1.42 -15.21
CA ASP A 397 2.82 -2.03 -16.13
C ASP A 397 3.76 -0.95 -16.73
N GLY A 398 5.05 -1.29 -16.83
CA GLY A 398 6.10 -0.36 -17.25
C GLY A 398 6.51 0.72 -16.24
N ALA A 399 5.81 0.87 -15.11
CA ALA A 399 6.11 1.91 -14.12
C ALA A 399 7.53 1.82 -13.55
N TRP A 400 8.10 0.61 -13.47
CA TRP A 400 9.48 0.44 -12.97
C TRP A 400 10.51 1.25 -13.74
N HIS A 401 10.32 1.41 -15.04
CA HIS A 401 11.24 2.17 -15.87
C HIS A 401 11.32 3.64 -15.45
N PHE A 402 10.20 4.21 -15.03
CA PHE A 402 10.05 5.61 -14.66
C PHE A 402 10.30 5.88 -13.17
N ARG A 403 10.30 4.85 -12.32
CA ARG A 403 10.60 5.01 -10.89
C ARG A 403 12.02 5.53 -10.70
N PRO A 404 12.23 6.65 -9.98
CA PRO A 404 13.54 7.25 -9.80
C PRO A 404 14.43 6.40 -8.88
N LYS A 405 15.73 6.54 -9.05
CA LYS A 405 16.71 6.14 -8.05
C LYS A 405 16.75 7.20 -6.93
N THR A 406 17.34 6.85 -5.80
CA THR A 406 17.56 7.77 -4.69
C THR A 406 18.48 8.93 -5.05
N SER A 407 19.62 8.67 -5.69
CA SER A 407 20.54 9.73 -6.13
C SER A 407 20.08 10.37 -7.42
N THR A 408 20.22 11.68 -7.52
CA THR A 408 19.94 12.48 -8.71
C THR A 408 21.24 12.96 -9.37
N GLU A 409 21.12 13.73 -10.44
CA GLU A 409 22.26 14.41 -11.07
C GLU A 409 22.80 15.57 -10.22
N LEU A 410 21.99 16.07 -9.27
CA LEU A 410 22.42 17.09 -8.31
C LEU A 410 23.13 16.41 -7.13
N SER A 411 24.37 16.82 -6.89
CA SER A 411 25.27 16.13 -5.95
C SER A 411 24.80 16.09 -4.50
N ASN A 412 23.86 16.95 -4.12
CA ASN A 412 23.32 17.05 -2.77
C ASN A 412 21.79 16.86 -2.68
N LEU A 413 21.16 16.36 -3.75
CA LEU A 413 19.73 16.08 -3.79
C LEU A 413 19.47 14.58 -3.87
N TYR A 414 18.68 14.07 -2.93
CA TYR A 414 18.27 12.68 -2.83
C TYR A 414 16.75 12.56 -2.80
N LEU A 415 16.23 11.43 -3.30
CA LEU A 415 14.81 11.12 -3.30
C LEU A 415 14.52 9.95 -2.35
N ALA A 416 13.40 10.02 -1.65
CA ALA A 416 12.83 8.93 -0.87
C ALA A 416 11.30 8.91 -1.02
N GLY A 417 10.71 7.75 -0.92
CA GLY A 417 9.27 7.53 -1.06
C GLY A 417 8.99 6.13 -1.62
N ASP A 418 7.78 5.64 -1.44
CA ASP A 418 7.35 4.34 -1.92
C ASP A 418 7.36 4.20 -3.46
N TYR A 419 7.36 5.31 -4.18
CA TYR A 419 7.51 5.39 -5.64
C TYR A 419 8.98 5.29 -6.10
N CYS A 420 9.96 5.46 -5.22
CA CYS A 420 11.38 5.28 -5.56
C CYS A 420 11.72 3.78 -5.71
N ARG A 421 12.79 3.47 -6.45
CA ARG A 421 13.29 2.10 -6.57
C ARG A 421 13.79 1.59 -5.22
N SER A 422 13.24 0.47 -4.78
CA SER A 422 13.64 -0.22 -3.55
C SER A 422 13.61 -1.74 -3.74
N TYR A 423 13.83 -2.51 -2.68
CA TYR A 423 13.67 -3.97 -2.72
C TYR A 423 12.21 -4.40 -2.86
N VAL A 424 11.27 -3.52 -2.53
CA VAL A 424 9.83 -3.79 -2.64
C VAL A 424 9.26 -2.99 -3.80
N ASP A 425 8.65 -3.70 -4.76
CA ASP A 425 8.02 -3.10 -5.95
C ASP A 425 6.51 -2.88 -5.74
N LEU A 426 6.11 -2.47 -4.57
CA LEU A 426 4.71 -2.20 -4.23
C LEU A 426 4.63 -0.88 -3.47
N THR A 427 3.61 -0.08 -3.77
CA THR A 427 3.24 1.08 -2.96
C THR A 427 2.77 0.61 -1.59
N CYS A 428 3.61 0.78 -0.58
CA CYS A 428 3.32 0.34 0.79
C CYS A 428 4.28 0.95 1.79
N MET A 429 4.00 0.78 3.08
CA MET A 429 4.82 1.30 4.18
C MET A 429 6.25 0.72 4.15
N GLU A 430 6.43 -0.56 3.85
CA GLU A 430 7.75 -1.19 3.72
C GLU A 430 8.58 -0.56 2.61
N ALA A 431 7.96 -0.23 1.46
CA ALA A 431 8.66 0.47 0.37
C ALA A 431 9.10 1.88 0.80
N ALA A 432 8.24 2.59 1.55
CA ALA A 432 8.58 3.91 2.09
C ALA A 432 9.75 3.83 3.09
N VAL A 433 9.69 2.92 4.06
CA VAL A 433 10.77 2.67 5.03
C VAL A 433 12.06 2.29 4.31
N SER A 434 12.02 1.28 3.42
CA SER A 434 13.18 0.83 2.65
C SER A 434 13.80 1.96 1.82
N SER A 435 12.99 2.81 1.19
CA SER A 435 13.51 3.96 0.42
C SER A 435 14.18 5.01 1.31
N GLY A 436 13.64 5.24 2.52
CA GLY A 436 14.27 6.11 3.52
C GLY A 436 15.64 5.58 3.97
N LEU A 437 15.76 4.26 4.18
CA LEU A 437 17.06 3.60 4.48
C LEU A 437 18.05 3.76 3.33
N ILE A 438 17.60 3.59 2.07
CA ILE A 438 18.45 3.79 0.89
C ILE A 438 18.91 5.24 0.79
N ALA A 439 18.04 6.21 1.08
CA ALA A 439 18.40 7.63 1.07
C ALA A 439 19.43 7.97 2.14
N ALA A 440 19.22 7.48 3.37
CA ALA A 440 20.18 7.65 4.44
C ALA A 440 21.55 7.02 4.13
N GLU A 441 21.57 5.83 3.51
CA GLU A 441 22.81 5.17 3.08
C GLU A 441 23.53 5.95 1.99
N ALA A 442 22.78 6.50 1.00
CA ALA A 442 23.38 7.31 -0.05
C ALA A 442 24.02 8.59 0.52
N VAL A 443 23.35 9.28 1.44
CA VAL A 443 23.88 10.46 2.13
C VAL A 443 25.11 10.09 2.96
N ARG A 444 25.06 8.99 3.73
CA ARG A 444 26.17 8.49 4.52
C ARG A 444 27.41 8.24 3.67
N LEU A 445 27.23 7.55 2.53
CA LEU A 445 28.33 7.26 1.60
C LEU A 445 28.95 8.54 1.04
N ALA A 446 28.12 9.51 0.63
CA ALA A 446 28.60 10.78 0.11
C ALA A 446 29.36 11.61 1.17
N ALA A 447 28.99 11.47 2.43
CA ALA A 447 29.65 12.12 3.57
C ALA A 447 30.89 11.38 4.07
N GLY A 448 31.19 10.16 3.59
CA GLY A 448 32.34 9.36 4.03
C GLY A 448 32.20 8.74 5.43
N ASP A 449 30.99 8.66 6.00
CA ASP A 449 30.78 7.98 7.30
C ASP A 449 30.93 6.45 7.11
N SER A 450 31.64 5.79 8.02
CA SER A 450 31.97 4.37 7.93
C SER A 450 30.86 3.42 8.44
N ARG A 451 29.83 3.94 9.12
CA ARG A 451 28.78 3.15 9.76
C ARG A 451 27.61 2.90 8.78
N PRO A 452 27.48 1.72 8.17
CA PRO A 452 26.47 1.47 7.15
C PRO A 452 25.05 1.59 7.68
N VAL A 453 24.11 1.98 6.80
CA VAL A 453 22.68 1.88 7.05
C VAL A 453 22.18 0.54 6.54
N GLU A 454 21.76 -0.33 7.45
CA GLU A 454 21.21 -1.63 7.07
C GLU A 454 19.84 -1.45 6.40
N ASN A 455 19.67 -2.08 5.25
CA ASN A 455 18.39 -2.19 4.55
C ASN A 455 18.19 -3.66 4.15
N LYS A 456 17.34 -4.35 4.88
CA LYS A 456 17.09 -5.78 4.70
C LYS A 456 16.22 -6.00 3.46
N LYS A 457 16.65 -6.90 2.60
CA LYS A 457 15.81 -7.42 1.53
C LYS A 457 14.94 -8.53 2.10
N PRO A 458 13.61 -8.50 1.92
CA PRO A 458 12.79 -9.66 2.27
C PRO A 458 13.24 -10.91 1.52
N ASP A 459 13.33 -12.03 2.22
CA ASP A 459 13.70 -13.30 1.62
C ASP A 459 12.65 -13.76 0.61
N GLU A 460 13.08 -14.53 -0.36
CA GLU A 460 12.23 -15.14 -1.38
C GLU A 460 12.37 -16.66 -1.33
N PRO A 461 11.32 -17.42 -1.68
CA PRO A 461 11.42 -18.88 -1.80
C PRO A 461 12.40 -19.23 -2.94
N ALA A 462 13.05 -20.38 -2.80
CA ALA A 462 14.00 -20.84 -3.81
C ALA A 462 13.32 -21.04 -5.18
N GLN A 463 13.88 -20.43 -6.22
CA GLN A 463 13.34 -20.44 -7.58
C GLN A 463 13.05 -21.84 -8.11
N TRP A 464 13.97 -22.77 -7.88
CA TRP A 464 13.84 -24.14 -8.37
C TRP A 464 12.66 -24.90 -7.72
N LEU A 465 12.35 -24.62 -6.44
CA LEU A 465 11.20 -25.22 -5.75
C LEU A 465 9.88 -24.76 -6.37
N LEU A 466 9.75 -23.47 -6.68
CA LEU A 466 8.54 -22.94 -7.32
C LEU A 466 8.36 -23.53 -8.73
N ILE A 467 9.44 -23.65 -9.48
CA ILE A 467 9.41 -24.26 -10.82
C ILE A 467 9.01 -25.74 -10.72
N LEU A 468 9.62 -26.50 -9.80
CA LEU A 468 9.30 -27.91 -9.60
C LEU A 468 7.83 -28.10 -9.20
N ALA A 469 7.36 -27.34 -8.20
CA ALA A 469 5.96 -27.39 -7.76
C ALA A 469 5.00 -27.07 -8.92
N LYS A 470 5.29 -26.05 -9.71
CA LYS A 470 4.50 -25.71 -10.90
C LYS A 470 4.39 -26.89 -11.85
N PHE A 471 5.51 -27.55 -12.21
CA PHE A 471 5.49 -28.70 -13.15
C PHE A 471 4.72 -29.89 -12.58
N ILE A 472 4.89 -30.21 -11.30
CA ILE A 472 4.14 -31.29 -10.63
C ILE A 472 2.63 -31.04 -10.67
N LEU A 473 2.20 -29.79 -10.58
CA LEU A 473 0.79 -29.41 -10.49
C LEU A 473 0.11 -29.19 -11.86
N ILE A 474 0.84 -29.19 -12.98
CA ILE A 474 0.26 -29.05 -14.33
C ILE A 474 -0.88 -30.04 -14.60
N PRO A 475 -0.75 -31.36 -14.36
CA PRO A 475 -1.83 -32.31 -14.64
C PRO A 475 -3.11 -32.02 -13.85
N ILE A 476 -2.98 -31.58 -12.61
CA ILE A 476 -4.12 -31.24 -11.76
C ILE A 476 -4.76 -29.92 -12.27
N ALA A 477 -3.96 -28.94 -12.70
CA ALA A 477 -4.48 -27.72 -13.29
C ALA A 477 -5.25 -28.01 -14.60
N ALA A 478 -4.71 -28.89 -15.45
CA ALA A 478 -5.39 -29.30 -16.68
C ALA A 478 -6.72 -30.00 -16.40
N LEU A 479 -6.76 -30.87 -15.38
CA LEU A 479 -8.00 -31.54 -14.94
C LEU A 479 -9.01 -30.51 -14.39
N ALA A 480 -8.58 -29.56 -13.59
CA ALA A 480 -9.44 -28.49 -13.09
C ALA A 480 -10.07 -27.67 -14.21
N VAL A 481 -9.28 -27.27 -15.23
CA VAL A 481 -9.79 -26.61 -16.44
C VAL A 481 -10.84 -27.46 -17.15
N LEU A 482 -10.57 -28.75 -17.33
CA LEU A 482 -11.52 -29.67 -17.97
C LEU A 482 -12.85 -29.72 -17.18
N ILE A 483 -12.80 -29.85 -15.87
CA ILE A 483 -14.00 -29.89 -15.00
C ILE A 483 -14.79 -28.58 -15.15
N ILE A 484 -14.12 -27.42 -15.13
CA ILE A 484 -14.78 -26.12 -15.26
C ILE A 484 -15.44 -25.99 -16.65
N ARG A 485 -14.75 -26.39 -17.72
CA ARG A 485 -15.31 -26.35 -19.08
C ARG A 485 -16.52 -27.29 -19.27
N LEU A 486 -16.50 -28.46 -18.66
CA LEU A 486 -17.63 -29.38 -18.69
C LEU A 486 -18.84 -28.84 -17.91
N ARG A 487 -18.63 -28.19 -16.77
CA ARG A 487 -19.68 -27.51 -16.01
C ARG A 487 -20.28 -26.33 -16.80
N GLY A 488 -19.45 -25.50 -17.43
CA GLY A 488 -19.91 -24.36 -18.23
C GLY A 488 -20.72 -24.71 -19.46
N ARG A 489 -20.51 -25.90 -20.05
CA ARG A 489 -21.35 -26.42 -21.17
C ARG A 489 -22.78 -26.77 -20.73
N ASN A 490 -22.99 -27.09 -19.45
CA ASN A 490 -24.27 -27.44 -18.88
C ASN A 490 -25.02 -26.24 -18.25
N SER A 491 -24.44 -25.06 -18.28
CA SER A 491 -25.07 -23.84 -17.79
C SER A 491 -25.65 -23.07 -18.97
N PRO A 492 -26.91 -22.57 -18.92
CA PRO A 492 -27.45 -21.76 -19.97
C PRO A 492 -26.59 -20.52 -20.19
N PRO A 493 -26.45 -20.02 -21.44
CA PRO A 493 -25.67 -18.84 -21.73
C PRO A 493 -26.28 -17.65 -20.96
N HIS A 494 -25.62 -17.22 -19.89
CA HIS A 494 -25.97 -15.96 -19.25
C HIS A 494 -25.72 -14.84 -20.25
N ALA A 495 -26.78 -14.12 -20.56
CA ALA A 495 -26.75 -12.96 -21.43
C ALA A 495 -25.62 -12.01 -20.96
N LEU A 496 -24.76 -11.68 -21.91
CA LEU A 496 -23.75 -10.63 -21.78
C LEU A 496 -24.50 -9.33 -21.44
N SER A 497 -24.55 -8.94 -20.17
CA SER A 497 -24.81 -7.54 -19.86
C SER A 497 -23.51 -6.79 -20.23
N ARG A 498 -23.49 -6.27 -21.46
CA ARG A 498 -22.55 -5.23 -21.86
C ARG A 498 -22.70 -4.09 -20.85
N PHE A 499 -21.58 -3.60 -20.39
CA PHE A 499 -21.49 -2.28 -19.82
C PHE A 499 -21.76 -1.29 -20.96
N ASP A 500 -22.99 -0.87 -21.09
CA ASP A 500 -23.39 0.29 -21.89
C ASP A 500 -23.70 1.42 -20.88
N GLY A 501 -22.93 2.52 -20.98
CA GLY A 501 -23.17 3.83 -20.36
C GLY A 501 -22.22 4.20 -19.26
#